data_24f66bf11726e7273fe610a9f9543db3
#
_entry.id   24f66bf11726e7273fe610a9f9543db3
#
_cell.length_a   1.000
_cell.length_b   1.000
_cell.length_c   1.000
_cell.angle_alpha   90.00
_cell.angle_beta   90.00
_cell.angle_gamma   90.00
#
_symmetry.space_group_name_H-M   'P 1'
#
loop_
_entity.id
_entity.type
_entity.pdbx_description
1 polymer ?
#
loop_
_entity_poly.entity_id
_entity_poly.type
_entity_poly.pdbx_seq_one_letter_code
_entity_poly.pdbx_strand_id
1 'polypeptide(L)'
;MSLLKSLCALMSAPDSPRRPVARRAGALVDEAAFRAQARRWSAAFASMAAGDRMAGAPHVALHFEDTLEFAAALFGLWAAGGTAWLPGDLQPATLQALRGRVGALASDAPMTVTGLVEDAALRRIEAATAPDERTFEPLDAEAERLVIFTSGSTGQPGAIPKRLRELFAEVDALEQAFGARLAGAEILGLVSHQHIYGLLYRVLWPLAAGRVLHAERLPYVETLLAALREGPRFAVVASPAHLKRLPPADSAPQVEAGHLALIFSSGGPLPDDAVPDCRRLFGQAPLEVYGSSETGGVAWRQRDDGAPTTWTALPGIEWRADESGTLRIRSHHLPDPAEWFESADRVRLTADGFELLGRADRIVKIEGKRVSLQTIETVLRDSGWLDELRVFVLESGAREQLAVAAQLNEAGWAEHDARGKAAFAQVLRDRLAPHLERIALPRRWRFLSQLPVNAQGKVTVAALTRLFDPRRPGVRLLARSSNEVTLRLSVDASLPQFDGHFPGHPILPGVAQLDWVMLLAREWLPLPPAGQATGQADFAGIDNLKFQQVISPGMTVELTLAFSAPLLSFSYRSAAGSHAAGKIRLQGTAP
;
A
#
# COMPACT_ATOMS: atom_id res chain seq x y z
N MET A 1 -3.89 -35.51 3.11
CA MET A 1 -4.40 -34.79 4.29
C MET A 1 -4.68 -33.38 3.79
N SER A 2 -5.86 -32.81 4.02
CA SER A 2 -6.17 -31.43 3.56
C SER A 2 -5.20 -30.45 4.22
N LEU A 3 -4.76 -29.41 3.49
CA LEU A 3 -3.85 -28.38 4.01
C LEU A 3 -4.46 -27.64 5.21
N LEU A 4 -5.79 -27.54 5.26
CA LEU A 4 -6.55 -27.06 6.41
C LEU A 4 -6.13 -27.80 7.70
N LYS A 5 -6.12 -29.16 7.68
CA LYS A 5 -5.72 -29.97 8.86
C LYS A 5 -4.26 -29.75 9.22
N SER A 6 -3.39 -29.55 8.24
CA SER A 6 -1.97 -29.27 8.47
C SER A 6 -1.76 -27.94 9.21
N LEU A 7 -2.45 -26.86 8.81
CA LEU A 7 -2.36 -25.57 9.49
C LEU A 7 -2.99 -25.58 10.88
N CYS A 8 -4.18 -26.19 11.05
CA CYS A 8 -4.80 -26.32 12.36
C CYS A 8 -3.92 -27.08 13.35
N ALA A 9 -3.20 -28.10 12.87
CA ALA A 9 -2.33 -28.94 13.71
C ALA A 9 -0.89 -28.41 13.85
N LEU A 10 -0.53 -27.30 13.21
CA LEU A 10 0.86 -26.84 13.13
C LEU A 10 1.51 -26.66 14.51
N MET A 11 0.77 -26.18 15.50
CA MET A 11 1.27 -25.98 16.87
C MET A 11 1.17 -27.24 17.75
N SER A 12 0.23 -28.15 17.46
CA SER A 12 -0.05 -29.35 18.23
C SER A 12 0.62 -30.62 17.67
N ALA A 13 1.13 -30.58 16.42
CA ALA A 13 1.77 -31.74 15.83
C ALA A 13 3.04 -32.13 16.59
N PRO A 14 3.37 -33.45 16.68
CA PRO A 14 4.63 -33.89 17.24
C PRO A 14 5.82 -33.32 16.46
N ASP A 15 6.97 -33.23 17.11
CA ASP A 15 8.19 -32.76 16.47
C ASP A 15 8.52 -33.59 15.24
N SER A 16 8.43 -32.98 14.08
CA SER A 16 8.81 -33.61 12.81
C SER A 16 10.31 -33.51 12.59
N PRO A 17 10.90 -34.45 11.83
CA PRO A 17 12.29 -34.27 11.42
C PRO A 17 12.47 -32.89 10.75
N ARG A 18 13.63 -32.29 10.94
CA ARG A 18 14.05 -30.93 10.57
C ARG A 18 13.60 -30.47 9.18
N ARG A 19 12.31 -30.18 9.02
CA ARG A 19 11.75 -29.64 7.79
C ARG A 19 12.06 -28.14 7.74
N PRO A 20 12.73 -27.63 6.70
CA PRO A 20 12.93 -26.20 6.56
C PRO A 20 11.57 -25.52 6.30
N VAL A 21 11.30 -24.43 6.99
CA VAL A 21 10.09 -23.61 6.84
C VAL A 21 10.39 -22.20 6.36
N ALA A 22 11.58 -21.70 6.67
CA ALA A 22 11.95 -20.35 6.28
C ALA A 22 13.44 -20.21 5.97
N ARG A 23 13.78 -19.12 5.31
CA ARG A 23 15.14 -18.60 5.16
C ARG A 23 15.18 -17.20 5.78
N ARG A 24 16.14 -16.97 6.70
CA ARG A 24 16.37 -15.68 7.34
C ARG A 24 17.87 -15.36 7.26
N ALA A 25 18.24 -14.21 6.73
CA ALA A 25 19.63 -13.80 6.49
C ALA A 25 20.47 -14.90 5.81
N GLY A 26 19.89 -15.59 4.82
CA GLY A 26 20.51 -16.69 4.09
C GLY A 26 20.48 -18.06 4.80
N ALA A 27 20.27 -18.13 6.11
CA ALA A 27 20.22 -19.39 6.87
C ALA A 27 18.82 -20.01 6.85
N LEU A 28 18.77 -21.36 6.76
CA LEU A 28 17.52 -22.11 6.89
C LEU A 28 17.07 -22.19 8.34
N VAL A 29 15.78 -21.97 8.57
CA VAL A 29 15.10 -22.14 9.84
C VAL A 29 14.16 -23.33 9.71
N ASP A 30 14.26 -24.28 10.62
CA ASP A 30 13.43 -25.47 10.63
C ASP A 30 12.11 -25.27 11.40
N GLU A 31 11.22 -26.22 11.27
CA GLU A 31 9.91 -26.21 11.90
C GLU A 31 9.99 -26.21 13.44
N ALA A 32 10.99 -26.86 14.02
CA ALA A 32 11.17 -26.89 15.47
C ALA A 32 11.54 -25.51 16.02
N ALA A 33 12.47 -24.82 15.36
CA ALA A 33 12.84 -23.45 15.72
C ALA A 33 11.66 -22.47 15.54
N PHE A 34 10.89 -22.62 14.44
CA PHE A 34 9.66 -21.84 14.22
C PHE A 34 8.64 -22.05 15.35
N ARG A 35 8.36 -23.31 15.72
CA ARG A 35 7.42 -23.62 16.81
C ARG A 35 7.92 -23.10 18.16
N ALA A 36 9.20 -23.22 18.45
CA ALA A 36 9.78 -22.68 19.68
C ALA A 36 9.55 -21.17 19.78
N GLN A 37 9.73 -20.44 18.67
CA GLN A 37 9.45 -19.00 18.62
C GLN A 37 7.94 -18.69 18.78
N ALA A 38 7.08 -19.46 18.11
CA ALA A 38 5.63 -19.30 18.26
C ALA A 38 5.14 -19.61 19.70
N ARG A 39 5.77 -20.58 20.38
CA ARG A 39 5.51 -20.88 21.79
C ARG A 39 5.94 -19.74 22.72
N ARG A 40 7.03 -19.02 22.41
CA ARG A 40 7.43 -17.80 23.17
C ARG A 40 6.38 -16.69 23.03
N TRP A 41 5.86 -16.51 21.82
CA TRP A 41 4.75 -15.57 21.60
C TRP A 41 3.47 -16.02 22.33
N SER A 42 3.14 -17.30 22.30
CA SER A 42 1.99 -17.84 23.05
C SER A 42 2.09 -17.57 24.55
N ALA A 43 3.27 -17.76 25.14
CA ALA A 43 3.49 -17.46 26.57
C ALA A 43 3.27 -15.96 26.88
N ALA A 44 3.77 -15.06 26.01
CA ALA A 44 3.59 -13.63 26.18
C ALA A 44 2.10 -13.21 26.12
N PHE A 45 1.35 -13.73 25.13
CA PHE A 45 -0.07 -13.42 24.98
C PHE A 45 -0.94 -14.05 26.07
N ALA A 46 -0.61 -15.24 26.55
CA ALA A 46 -1.30 -15.88 27.67
C ALA A 46 -1.10 -15.11 28.98
N SER A 47 0.11 -14.58 29.22
CA SER A 47 0.37 -13.75 30.41
C SER A 47 -0.39 -12.43 30.40
N MET A 48 -0.62 -11.86 29.21
CA MET A 48 -1.46 -10.67 29.04
C MET A 48 -2.92 -10.95 29.43
N ALA A 49 -3.48 -12.06 28.95
CA ALA A 49 -4.85 -12.44 29.24
C ALA A 49 -5.09 -12.71 30.73
N ALA A 50 -4.08 -13.19 31.47
CA ALA A 50 -4.16 -13.44 32.91
C ALA A 50 -4.05 -12.14 33.75
N GLY A 51 -3.38 -11.11 33.25
CA GLY A 51 -3.12 -9.84 33.95
C GLY A 51 -4.22 -8.78 33.78
N ASP A 52 -4.91 -8.78 32.65
CA ASP A 52 -6.02 -7.88 32.37
C ASP A 52 -7.35 -8.56 32.73
N ARG A 53 -8.15 -7.90 33.60
CA ARG A 53 -9.54 -8.30 33.92
C ARG A 53 -10.51 -8.16 32.73
N MET A 54 -10.01 -8.17 31.50
CA MET A 54 -10.83 -8.20 30.29
C MET A 54 -11.41 -9.60 30.12
N ALA A 55 -12.71 -9.72 30.30
CA ALA A 55 -13.44 -10.95 30.05
C ALA A 55 -13.47 -11.23 28.54
N GLY A 56 -12.50 -12.02 28.02
CA GLY A 56 -12.49 -12.42 26.62
C GLY A 56 -11.09 -12.81 26.09
N ALA A 57 -11.08 -13.37 24.90
CA ALA A 57 -9.84 -13.69 24.17
C ALA A 57 -9.07 -12.41 23.82
N PRO A 58 -7.72 -12.40 23.91
CA PRO A 58 -6.94 -11.19 23.65
C PRO A 58 -7.01 -10.77 22.17
N HIS A 59 -7.33 -9.49 21.94
CA HIS A 59 -7.25 -8.85 20.65
C HIS A 59 -5.91 -8.10 20.57
N VAL A 60 -5.05 -8.47 19.63
CA VAL A 60 -3.69 -7.92 19.50
C VAL A 60 -3.43 -7.47 18.08
N ALA A 61 -2.93 -6.24 17.92
CA ALA A 61 -2.42 -5.77 16.64
C ALA A 61 -1.03 -6.40 16.37
N LEU A 62 -0.85 -6.99 15.19
CA LEU A 62 0.42 -7.55 14.75
C LEU A 62 0.94 -6.73 13.57
N HIS A 63 2.16 -6.20 13.71
CA HIS A 63 2.82 -5.48 12.62
C HIS A 63 4.33 -5.73 12.64
N PHE A 64 4.84 -6.46 11.67
CA PHE A 64 6.24 -6.88 11.58
C PHE A 64 6.78 -6.65 10.16
N GLU A 65 8.07 -6.35 10.04
CA GLU A 65 8.78 -6.40 8.76
C GLU A 65 9.28 -7.82 8.46
N ASP A 66 9.73 -8.56 9.49
CA ASP A 66 10.17 -9.94 9.39
C ASP A 66 8.96 -10.90 9.28
N THR A 67 8.87 -11.60 8.15
CA THR A 67 7.73 -12.50 7.84
C THR A 67 7.70 -13.73 8.75
N LEU A 68 8.86 -14.26 9.13
CA LEU A 68 8.94 -15.43 10.01
C LEU A 68 8.54 -15.06 11.44
N GLU A 69 8.99 -13.92 11.94
CA GLU A 69 8.61 -13.41 13.25
C GLU A 69 7.11 -13.10 13.31
N PHE A 70 6.57 -12.47 12.26
CA PHE A 70 5.13 -12.29 12.10
C PHE A 70 4.37 -13.61 12.16
N ALA A 71 4.80 -14.62 11.40
CA ALA A 71 4.15 -15.93 11.39
C ALA A 71 4.19 -16.59 12.77
N ALA A 72 5.32 -16.51 13.48
CA ALA A 72 5.45 -17.03 14.83
C ALA A 72 4.52 -16.32 15.82
N ALA A 73 4.42 -14.99 15.76
CA ALA A 73 3.50 -14.21 16.58
C ALA A 73 2.03 -14.54 16.27
N LEU A 74 1.68 -14.68 14.98
CA LEU A 74 0.33 -15.01 14.54
C LEU A 74 -0.13 -16.39 15.08
N PHE A 75 0.67 -17.43 14.87
CA PHE A 75 0.35 -18.76 15.36
C PHE A 75 0.42 -18.86 16.89
N GLY A 76 1.34 -18.15 17.53
CA GLY A 76 1.40 -18.03 18.99
C GLY A 76 0.16 -17.38 19.58
N LEU A 77 -0.36 -16.31 18.95
CA LEU A 77 -1.59 -15.65 19.36
C LEU A 77 -2.82 -16.56 19.18
N TRP A 78 -2.94 -17.24 18.04
CA TRP A 78 -4.00 -18.20 17.80
C TRP A 78 -3.99 -19.35 18.80
N ALA A 79 -2.81 -19.88 19.11
CA ALA A 79 -2.64 -20.93 20.12
C ALA A 79 -2.98 -20.45 21.54
N ALA A 80 -2.79 -19.18 21.83
CA ALA A 80 -3.25 -18.55 23.08
C ALA A 80 -4.76 -18.20 23.07
N GLY A 81 -5.47 -18.54 21.99
CA GLY A 81 -6.91 -18.26 21.86
C GLY A 81 -7.24 -16.84 21.41
N GLY A 82 -6.26 -16.03 21.04
CA GLY A 82 -6.44 -14.62 20.68
C GLY A 82 -6.84 -14.36 19.24
N THR A 83 -7.23 -13.11 18.95
CA THR A 83 -7.59 -12.61 17.63
C THR A 83 -6.55 -11.59 17.15
N ALA A 84 -5.94 -11.85 15.99
CA ALA A 84 -4.96 -10.97 15.38
C ALA A 84 -5.65 -9.84 14.59
N TRP A 85 -5.22 -8.60 14.80
CA TRP A 85 -5.60 -7.44 13.99
C TRP A 85 -4.39 -7.04 13.13
N LEU A 86 -4.59 -6.96 11.82
CA LEU A 86 -3.51 -6.63 10.87
C LEU A 86 -3.68 -5.20 10.35
N PRO A 87 -3.07 -4.20 11.00
CA PRO A 87 -2.98 -2.86 10.43
C PRO A 87 -2.01 -2.84 9.25
N GLY A 88 -2.35 -2.09 8.21
CA GLY A 88 -1.49 -1.97 7.04
C GLY A 88 -0.24 -1.11 7.27
N ASP A 89 -0.25 -0.28 8.31
CA ASP A 89 0.85 0.60 8.73
C ASP A 89 0.71 0.95 10.20
N LEU A 90 1.73 1.63 10.76
CA LEU A 90 1.74 2.14 12.13
C LEU A 90 1.66 3.68 12.16
N GLN A 91 0.99 4.29 11.19
CA GLN A 91 0.78 5.73 11.19
C GLN A 91 -0.11 6.17 12.39
N PRO A 92 0.06 7.40 12.91
CA PRO A 92 -0.72 7.88 14.07
C PRO A 92 -2.22 7.72 13.91
N ALA A 93 -2.77 7.94 12.72
CA ALA A 93 -4.20 7.77 12.45
C ALA A 93 -4.64 6.30 12.55
N THR A 94 -3.82 5.35 12.06
CA THR A 94 -4.08 3.91 12.17
C THR A 94 -4.04 3.46 13.62
N LEU A 95 -3.02 3.90 14.38
CA LEU A 95 -2.90 3.59 15.80
C LEU A 95 -4.06 4.16 16.61
N GLN A 96 -4.48 5.39 16.32
CA GLN A 96 -5.67 6.00 16.92
C GLN A 96 -6.94 5.19 16.67
N ALA A 97 -7.11 4.68 15.45
CA ALA A 97 -8.28 3.89 15.06
C ALA A 97 -8.29 2.48 15.71
N LEU A 98 -7.14 1.96 16.13
CA LEU A 98 -7.01 0.69 16.85
C LEU A 98 -7.30 0.82 18.34
N ARG A 99 -7.26 2.03 18.92
CA ARG A 99 -7.53 2.27 20.34
C ARG A 99 -8.92 1.76 20.73
N GLY A 100 -9.00 1.07 21.86
CA GLY A 100 -10.24 0.48 22.37
C GLY A 100 -10.73 -0.75 21.59
N ARG A 101 -10.05 -1.12 20.49
CA ARG A 101 -10.34 -2.33 19.70
C ARG A 101 -9.37 -3.47 20.01
N VAL A 102 -8.11 -3.13 20.30
CA VAL A 102 -7.06 -4.08 20.68
C VAL A 102 -6.44 -3.68 22.00
N GLY A 103 -6.00 -4.66 22.79
CA GLY A 103 -5.36 -4.44 24.09
C GLY A 103 -3.84 -4.25 24.00
N ALA A 104 -3.25 -4.64 22.85
CA ALA A 104 -1.81 -4.59 22.69
C ALA A 104 -1.36 -4.52 21.21
N LEU A 105 -0.08 -4.15 21.01
CA LEU A 105 0.63 -4.21 19.74
C LEU A 105 1.87 -5.08 19.90
N ALA A 106 2.04 -6.08 19.02
CA ALA A 106 3.28 -6.80 18.83
C ALA A 106 3.93 -6.34 17.50
N SER A 107 5.20 -5.93 17.56
CA SER A 107 5.90 -5.33 16.41
C SER A 107 7.42 -5.42 16.57
N ASP A 108 8.14 -5.60 15.48
CA ASP A 108 9.59 -5.47 15.39
C ASP A 108 10.05 -4.04 15.04
N ALA A 109 9.11 -3.13 14.76
CA ALA A 109 9.43 -1.74 14.46
C ALA A 109 10.11 -1.05 15.66
N PRO A 110 11.13 -0.20 15.44
CA PRO A 110 11.76 0.58 16.51
C PRO A 110 10.75 1.43 17.29
N MET A 111 10.90 1.53 18.61
CA MET A 111 10.03 2.31 19.50
C MET A 111 9.86 3.77 19.05
N THR A 112 10.92 4.35 18.47
CA THR A 112 10.93 5.72 17.96
C THR A 112 10.00 5.97 16.77
N VAL A 113 9.65 4.92 16.02
CA VAL A 113 8.77 5.02 14.84
C VAL A 113 7.29 5.04 15.24
N THR A 114 6.96 4.41 16.36
CA THR A 114 5.55 4.22 16.76
C THR A 114 4.97 5.38 17.55
N GLY A 115 5.80 6.26 18.10
CA GLY A 115 5.33 7.34 19.00
C GLY A 115 4.51 6.84 20.21
N LEU A 116 4.56 5.53 20.49
CA LEU A 116 3.73 4.85 21.48
C LEU A 116 4.33 4.86 22.90
N VAL A 117 5.45 5.56 23.10
CA VAL A 117 6.26 5.49 24.34
C VAL A 117 5.47 5.84 25.61
N GLU A 118 4.31 6.50 25.52
CA GLU A 118 3.55 6.96 26.69
C GLU A 118 2.04 6.69 26.61
N ASP A 119 1.56 5.92 25.63
CA ASP A 119 0.13 5.66 25.53
C ASP A 119 -0.26 4.41 26.32
N ALA A 120 -0.74 4.60 27.53
CA ALA A 120 -1.26 3.55 28.41
C ALA A 120 -2.39 2.70 27.76
N ALA A 121 -2.94 3.16 26.62
CA ALA A 121 -4.05 2.51 25.93
C ALA A 121 -3.62 1.42 24.93
N LEU A 122 -2.33 1.36 24.52
CA LEU A 122 -1.85 0.34 23.56
C LEU A 122 -0.49 -0.20 23.99
N ARG A 123 -0.51 -1.21 24.86
CA ARG A 123 0.69 -1.83 25.40
C ARG A 123 1.48 -2.57 24.31
N ARG A 124 2.80 -2.32 24.20
CA ARG A 124 3.68 -3.15 23.38
C ARG A 124 3.97 -4.48 24.06
N ILE A 125 3.95 -5.56 23.27
CA ILE A 125 4.29 -6.91 23.71
C ILE A 125 5.47 -7.43 22.91
N GLU A 126 6.39 -8.07 23.62
CA GLU A 126 7.53 -8.80 23.05
C GLU A 126 7.40 -10.30 23.37
N ALA A 127 8.04 -11.15 22.57
CA ALA A 127 8.07 -12.58 22.82
C ALA A 127 8.67 -12.87 24.20
N ALA A 128 8.11 -13.84 24.91
CA ALA A 128 8.64 -14.28 26.20
C ALA A 128 10.04 -14.94 26.03
N THR A 129 10.87 -14.85 27.06
CA THR A 129 12.17 -15.53 27.07
C THR A 129 12.05 -17.04 27.08
N ALA A 130 11.08 -17.58 27.83
CA ALA A 130 10.76 -19.00 27.89
C ALA A 130 9.57 -19.36 26.98
N PRO A 131 9.60 -20.48 26.29
CA PRO A 131 8.47 -20.96 25.50
C PRO A 131 7.32 -21.42 26.41
N ASP A 132 6.11 -21.41 25.86
CA ASP A 132 4.94 -22.02 26.50
C ASP A 132 5.06 -23.56 26.44
N GLU A 133 5.04 -24.19 27.58
CA GLU A 133 5.18 -25.66 27.73
C GLU A 133 3.83 -26.39 27.66
N ARG A 134 2.71 -25.66 27.58
CA ARG A 134 1.38 -26.28 27.49
C ARG A 134 1.25 -27.14 26.23
N THR A 135 0.45 -28.18 26.33
CA THR A 135 -0.02 -28.92 25.16
C THR A 135 -1.02 -28.05 24.39
N PHE A 136 -0.83 -27.91 23.10
CA PHE A 136 -1.74 -27.14 22.24
C PHE A 136 -2.71 -28.09 21.55
N GLU A 137 -3.97 -27.74 21.59
CA GLU A 137 -4.99 -28.39 20.76
C GLU A 137 -4.94 -27.84 19.33
N PRO A 138 -5.40 -28.60 18.33
CA PRO A 138 -5.58 -28.08 16.99
C PRO A 138 -6.48 -26.84 17.00
N LEU A 139 -6.16 -25.87 16.15
CA LEU A 139 -6.95 -24.63 16.05
C LEU A 139 -8.38 -24.93 15.57
N ASP A 140 -9.35 -24.29 16.20
CA ASP A 140 -10.75 -24.33 15.78
C ASP A 140 -10.91 -23.51 14.47
N ALA A 141 -11.23 -24.20 13.38
CA ALA A 141 -11.41 -23.58 12.06
C ALA A 141 -12.60 -22.60 12.01
N GLU A 142 -13.62 -22.79 12.84
CA GLU A 142 -14.79 -21.88 12.89
C GLU A 142 -14.54 -20.62 13.73
N ALA A 143 -13.45 -20.59 14.49
CA ALA A 143 -13.12 -19.44 15.30
C ALA A 143 -12.73 -18.23 14.44
N GLU A 144 -13.29 -17.06 14.79
CA GLU A 144 -12.89 -15.76 14.23
C GLU A 144 -11.59 -15.31 14.91
N ARG A 145 -10.47 -15.46 14.22
CA ARG A 145 -9.12 -15.27 14.77
C ARG A 145 -8.30 -14.22 14.04
N LEU A 146 -8.87 -13.59 13.01
CA LEU A 146 -8.19 -12.57 12.24
C LEU A 146 -9.13 -11.41 11.92
N VAL A 147 -8.61 -10.19 12.00
CA VAL A 147 -9.25 -8.98 11.48
C VAL A 147 -8.29 -8.28 10.54
N ILE A 148 -8.65 -8.20 9.26
CA ILE A 148 -7.93 -7.37 8.31
C ILE A 148 -8.38 -5.93 8.49
N PHE A 149 -7.44 -5.05 8.84
CA PHE A 149 -7.74 -3.65 9.07
C PHE A 149 -7.34 -2.84 7.84
N THR A 150 -8.35 -2.38 7.09
CA THR A 150 -8.14 -1.66 5.83
C THR A 150 -8.30 -0.16 6.02
N SER A 151 -7.56 0.64 5.28
CA SER A 151 -7.66 2.11 5.29
C SER A 151 -8.97 2.66 4.67
N GLY A 152 -9.94 1.80 4.36
CA GLY A 152 -11.25 2.13 3.80
C GLY A 152 -11.22 3.02 2.56
N SER A 153 -11.92 2.68 1.49
CA SER A 153 -12.09 3.53 0.30
C SER A 153 -12.83 4.84 0.60
N THR A 154 -13.60 4.86 1.70
CA THR A 154 -14.38 6.01 2.18
C THR A 154 -13.65 6.89 3.20
N GLY A 155 -12.36 6.59 3.48
CA GLY A 155 -11.56 7.32 4.47
C GLY A 155 -11.79 6.88 5.93
N GLN A 156 -12.78 6.03 6.20
CA GLN A 156 -12.96 5.38 7.50
C GLN A 156 -12.31 3.98 7.46
N PRO A 157 -11.45 3.64 8.43
CA PRO A 157 -10.84 2.34 8.49
C PRO A 157 -11.89 1.24 8.67
N GLY A 158 -11.92 0.27 7.76
CA GLY A 158 -12.77 -0.92 7.84
C GLY A 158 -12.07 -2.06 8.58
N ALA A 159 -12.80 -2.75 9.45
CA ALA A 159 -12.36 -3.99 10.07
C ALA A 159 -13.11 -5.15 9.41
N ILE A 160 -12.38 -6.06 8.80
CA ILE A 160 -12.94 -7.23 8.10
C ILE A 160 -12.55 -8.47 8.89
N PRO A 161 -13.47 -9.03 9.70
CA PRO A 161 -13.20 -10.26 10.43
C PRO A 161 -13.12 -11.46 9.50
N LYS A 162 -12.28 -12.44 9.86
CA LYS A 162 -12.09 -13.70 9.14
C LYS A 162 -12.03 -14.87 10.12
N ARG A 163 -12.79 -15.93 9.80
CA ARG A 163 -12.64 -17.23 10.42
C ARG A 163 -11.47 -17.97 9.82
N LEU A 164 -10.84 -18.84 10.58
CA LEU A 164 -9.71 -19.61 10.07
C LEU A 164 -10.11 -20.49 8.88
N ARG A 165 -11.33 -21.06 8.86
CA ARG A 165 -11.80 -21.86 7.73
C ARG A 165 -11.83 -21.11 6.40
N GLU A 166 -12.13 -19.80 6.42
CA GLU A 166 -12.16 -18.97 5.21
C GLU A 166 -10.76 -18.85 4.60
N LEU A 167 -9.75 -18.58 5.45
CA LEU A 167 -8.34 -18.46 5.05
C LEU A 167 -7.78 -19.80 4.56
N PHE A 168 -8.11 -20.87 5.26
CA PHE A 168 -7.58 -22.19 4.95
C PHE A 168 -8.25 -22.80 3.72
N ALA A 169 -9.53 -22.50 3.47
CA ALA A 169 -10.19 -22.89 2.23
C ALA A 169 -9.55 -22.20 1.01
N GLU A 170 -9.15 -20.92 1.17
CA GLU A 170 -8.43 -20.21 0.11
C GLU A 170 -7.04 -20.82 -0.13
N VAL A 171 -6.30 -21.20 0.92
CA VAL A 171 -5.02 -21.91 0.79
C VAL A 171 -5.18 -23.24 0.05
N ASP A 172 -6.23 -24.01 0.34
CA ASP A 172 -6.54 -25.26 -0.38
C ASP A 172 -6.83 -24.98 -1.88
N ALA A 173 -7.58 -23.93 -2.19
CA ALA A 173 -7.88 -23.52 -3.57
C ALA A 173 -6.61 -23.09 -4.34
N LEU A 174 -5.72 -22.34 -3.69
CA LEU A 174 -4.43 -21.94 -4.27
C LEU A 174 -3.51 -23.13 -4.54
N GLU A 175 -3.43 -24.08 -3.62
CA GLU A 175 -2.64 -25.31 -3.83
C GLU A 175 -3.20 -26.15 -4.96
N GLN A 176 -4.53 -26.28 -5.05
CA GLN A 176 -5.19 -26.99 -6.13
C GLN A 176 -4.90 -26.35 -7.50
N ALA A 177 -4.95 -25.03 -7.57
CA ALA A 177 -4.75 -24.28 -8.82
C ALA A 177 -3.28 -24.25 -9.27
N PHE A 178 -2.36 -24.06 -8.33
CA PHE A 178 -0.99 -23.69 -8.67
C PHE A 178 0.09 -24.54 -8.02
N GLY A 179 -0.24 -25.39 -7.05
CA GLY A 179 0.72 -26.13 -6.22
C GLY A 179 1.73 -26.96 -7.02
N ALA A 180 1.27 -27.63 -8.08
CA ALA A 180 2.13 -28.42 -8.96
C ALA A 180 3.18 -27.55 -9.68
N ARG A 181 2.83 -26.32 -10.06
CA ARG A 181 3.75 -25.38 -10.72
C ARG A 181 4.81 -24.83 -9.75
N LEU A 182 4.55 -24.87 -8.44
CA LEU A 182 5.43 -24.39 -7.37
C LEU A 182 6.31 -25.50 -6.75
N ALA A 183 6.34 -26.70 -7.29
CA ALA A 183 7.13 -27.79 -6.75
C ALA A 183 8.63 -27.40 -6.65
N GLY A 184 9.19 -27.53 -5.44
CA GLY A 184 10.57 -27.18 -5.14
C GLY A 184 10.90 -25.69 -5.12
N ALA A 185 9.90 -24.79 -5.22
CA ALA A 185 10.13 -23.35 -5.17
C ALA A 185 10.08 -22.81 -3.74
N GLU A 186 11.02 -21.91 -3.40
CA GLU A 186 10.96 -21.05 -2.23
C GLU A 186 10.13 -19.80 -2.53
N ILE A 187 9.56 -19.17 -1.52
CA ILE A 187 8.64 -18.02 -1.70
C ILE A 187 9.34 -16.71 -1.38
N LEU A 188 9.54 -15.87 -2.40
CA LEU A 188 10.02 -14.49 -2.27
C LEU A 188 8.85 -13.51 -2.32
N GLY A 189 8.88 -12.44 -1.53
CA GLY A 189 7.82 -11.44 -1.49
C GLY A 189 8.30 -10.01 -1.59
N LEU A 190 7.67 -9.23 -2.50
CA LEU A 190 7.80 -7.79 -2.59
C LEU A 190 6.67 -7.08 -1.81
N VAL A 191 5.52 -7.74 -1.65
CA VAL A 191 4.36 -7.19 -0.92
C VAL A 191 4.46 -7.47 0.58
N SER A 192 3.79 -6.65 1.39
CA SER A 192 3.68 -6.87 2.83
C SER A 192 2.72 -8.02 3.15
N HIS A 193 3.06 -8.84 4.15
CA HIS A 193 2.18 -9.86 4.73
C HIS A 193 1.10 -9.28 5.66
N GLN A 194 1.08 -7.96 5.89
CA GLN A 194 0.02 -7.28 6.64
C GLN A 194 -1.32 -7.22 5.89
N HIS A 195 -1.38 -7.67 4.64
CA HIS A 195 -2.58 -7.72 3.82
C HIS A 195 -2.95 -9.15 3.50
N ILE A 196 -4.24 -9.39 3.24
CA ILE A 196 -4.76 -10.73 2.96
C ILE A 196 -3.96 -11.45 1.86
N TYR A 197 -3.65 -10.76 0.76
CA TYR A 197 -2.85 -11.32 -0.32
C TYR A 197 -1.45 -11.76 0.14
N GLY A 198 -0.72 -10.88 0.81
CA GLY A 198 0.61 -11.22 1.34
C GLY A 198 0.56 -12.26 2.47
N LEU A 199 -0.45 -12.19 3.34
CA LEU A 199 -0.67 -13.19 4.39
C LEU A 199 -0.84 -14.60 3.79
N LEU A 200 -1.68 -14.74 2.78
CA LEU A 200 -1.94 -16.03 2.14
C LEU A 200 -0.72 -16.54 1.38
N TYR A 201 -0.18 -15.72 0.48
CA TYR A 201 0.85 -16.16 -0.46
C TYR A 201 2.27 -16.25 0.14
N ARG A 202 2.57 -15.44 1.16
CA ARG A 202 3.89 -15.43 1.80
C ARG A 202 3.96 -16.21 3.11
N VAL A 203 2.82 -16.46 3.78
CA VAL A 203 2.80 -17.06 5.12
C VAL A 203 1.98 -18.35 5.16
N LEU A 204 0.66 -18.26 5.02
CA LEU A 204 -0.22 -19.41 5.29
C LEU A 204 -0.05 -20.53 4.26
N TRP A 205 -0.04 -20.21 2.98
CA TRP A 205 0.13 -21.20 1.93
C TRP A 205 1.52 -21.88 1.94
N PRO A 206 2.65 -21.16 2.02
CA PRO A 206 3.94 -21.79 2.17
C PRO A 206 4.04 -22.74 3.37
N LEU A 207 3.59 -22.29 4.55
CA LEU A 207 3.62 -23.12 5.76
C LEU A 207 2.76 -24.38 5.62
N ALA A 208 1.55 -24.25 5.06
CA ALA A 208 0.64 -25.38 4.83
C ALA A 208 1.21 -26.39 3.86
N ALA A 209 1.78 -25.93 2.76
CA ALA A 209 2.30 -26.76 1.67
C ALA A 209 3.75 -27.20 1.86
N GLY A 210 4.39 -26.81 2.97
CA GLY A 210 5.77 -27.18 3.28
C GLY A 210 6.82 -26.52 2.39
N ARG A 211 6.55 -25.31 1.91
CA ARG A 211 7.50 -24.50 1.13
C ARG A 211 8.27 -23.56 2.02
N VAL A 212 9.53 -23.30 1.68
CA VAL A 212 10.38 -22.35 2.40
C VAL A 212 9.93 -20.93 2.06
N LEU A 213 9.56 -20.14 3.07
CA LEU A 213 9.31 -18.72 2.93
C LEU A 213 10.57 -17.91 3.25
N HIS A 214 10.72 -16.72 2.63
CA HIS A 214 11.78 -15.79 2.99
C HIS A 214 11.26 -14.78 4.03
N ALA A 215 12.02 -14.64 5.13
CA ALA A 215 11.69 -13.76 6.24
C ALA A 215 11.69 -12.29 5.81
N GLU A 216 12.67 -11.92 5.01
CA GLU A 216 12.84 -10.56 4.51
C GLU A 216 11.88 -10.27 3.35
N ARG A 217 11.37 -9.05 3.32
CA ARG A 217 10.67 -8.49 2.16
C ARG A 217 11.67 -7.84 1.22
N LEU A 218 11.56 -8.09 -0.08
CA LEU A 218 12.38 -7.45 -1.11
C LEU A 218 11.62 -6.25 -1.69
N PRO A 219 11.81 -5.02 -1.18
CA PRO A 219 10.98 -3.88 -1.60
C PRO A 219 11.32 -3.36 -3.00
N TYR A 220 12.48 -3.76 -3.55
CA TYR A 220 12.98 -3.28 -4.84
C TYR A 220 13.16 -4.41 -5.84
N VAL A 221 12.86 -4.13 -7.11
CA VAL A 221 13.00 -5.11 -8.20
C VAL A 221 14.45 -5.51 -8.41
N GLU A 222 15.39 -4.61 -8.21
CA GLU A 222 16.83 -4.85 -8.34
C GLU A 222 17.32 -5.94 -7.36
N THR A 223 16.85 -5.88 -6.10
CA THR A 223 17.16 -6.91 -5.10
C THR A 223 16.51 -8.24 -5.43
N LEU A 224 15.28 -8.22 -5.98
CA LEU A 224 14.65 -9.44 -6.50
C LEU A 224 15.47 -10.06 -7.63
N LEU A 225 15.90 -9.28 -8.60
CA LEU A 225 16.70 -9.80 -9.74
C LEU A 225 18.04 -10.38 -9.30
N ALA A 226 18.67 -9.79 -8.29
CA ALA A 226 19.89 -10.35 -7.70
C ALA A 226 19.61 -11.71 -7.04
N ALA A 227 18.55 -11.81 -6.24
CA ALA A 227 18.15 -13.07 -5.60
C ALA A 227 17.82 -14.18 -6.62
N LEU A 228 17.11 -13.83 -7.70
CA LEU A 228 16.72 -14.78 -8.76
C LEU A 228 17.92 -15.33 -9.56
N ARG A 229 19.08 -14.66 -9.55
CA ARG A 229 20.27 -15.13 -10.26
C ARG A 229 21.08 -16.17 -9.50
N GLU A 230 21.09 -16.10 -8.19
CA GLU A 230 22.01 -16.86 -7.34
C GLU A 230 21.31 -17.90 -6.45
N GLY A 231 20.00 -17.88 -6.40
CA GLY A 231 19.20 -18.67 -5.49
C GLY A 231 18.66 -19.98 -6.08
N PRO A 232 17.90 -20.73 -5.28
CA PRO A 232 17.10 -21.86 -5.75
C PRO A 232 15.98 -21.38 -6.67
N ARG A 233 15.10 -22.31 -7.04
CA ARG A 233 13.89 -21.96 -7.79
C ARG A 233 12.91 -21.20 -6.90
N PHE A 234 12.35 -20.08 -7.38
CA PHE A 234 11.48 -19.20 -6.62
C PHE A 234 10.07 -19.07 -7.21
N ALA A 235 9.09 -18.87 -6.34
CA ALA A 235 7.83 -18.20 -6.69
C ALA A 235 7.84 -16.80 -6.07
N VAL A 236 7.46 -15.80 -6.87
CA VAL A 236 7.52 -14.39 -6.49
C VAL A 236 6.13 -13.83 -6.25
N VAL A 237 5.95 -13.15 -5.12
CA VAL A 237 4.68 -12.50 -4.74
C VAL A 237 4.84 -10.99 -4.88
N ALA A 238 4.30 -10.43 -5.97
CA ALA A 238 4.44 -9.03 -6.36
C ALA A 238 3.08 -8.30 -6.43
N SER A 239 3.12 -7.04 -6.78
CA SER A 239 1.95 -6.24 -7.12
C SER A 239 2.21 -5.44 -8.40
N PRO A 240 1.18 -4.90 -9.06
CA PRO A 240 1.36 -4.04 -10.22
C PRO A 240 2.30 -2.86 -9.98
N ALA A 241 2.33 -2.32 -8.74
CA ALA A 241 3.23 -1.22 -8.38
C ALA A 241 4.73 -1.56 -8.53
N HIS A 242 5.09 -2.83 -8.33
CA HIS A 242 6.46 -3.31 -8.55
C HIS A 242 6.70 -3.63 -10.02
N LEU A 243 5.76 -4.31 -10.68
CA LEU A 243 5.93 -4.88 -12.01
C LEU A 243 5.92 -3.84 -13.15
N LYS A 244 5.34 -2.67 -12.94
CA LYS A 244 5.39 -1.55 -13.90
C LYS A 244 6.65 -0.70 -13.80
N ARG A 245 7.55 -0.99 -12.87
CA ARG A 245 8.83 -0.29 -12.66
C ARG A 245 10.03 -1.21 -12.92
N LEU A 246 9.88 -2.07 -13.90
CA LEU A 246 10.96 -2.96 -14.30
C LEU A 246 12.08 -2.18 -15.01
N PRO A 247 13.33 -2.61 -14.85
CA PRO A 247 14.46 -1.96 -15.52
C PRO A 247 14.36 -2.10 -17.04
N PRO A 248 14.86 -1.12 -17.80
CA PRO A 248 14.89 -1.18 -19.28
C PRO A 248 15.67 -2.39 -19.81
N ALA A 249 15.42 -2.75 -21.06
CA ALA A 249 15.99 -3.94 -21.69
C ALA A 249 17.51 -4.01 -21.60
N ASP A 250 18.18 -2.88 -21.78
CA ASP A 250 19.64 -2.78 -21.84
C ASP A 250 20.32 -2.84 -20.46
N SER A 251 19.53 -2.74 -19.36
CA SER A 251 20.09 -2.64 -18.01
C SER A 251 19.93 -3.92 -17.17
N ALA A 252 19.15 -4.90 -17.63
CA ALA A 252 18.96 -6.15 -16.92
C ALA A 252 18.72 -7.33 -17.88
N PRO A 253 19.57 -8.38 -17.84
CA PRO A 253 19.35 -9.59 -18.61
C PRO A 253 18.13 -10.36 -18.09
N GLN A 254 17.56 -11.19 -18.95
CA GLN A 254 16.47 -12.09 -18.60
C GLN A 254 16.87 -13.04 -17.47
N VAL A 255 15.92 -13.33 -16.58
CA VAL A 255 16.07 -14.37 -15.55
C VAL A 255 16.07 -15.75 -16.21
N GLU A 256 17.01 -16.60 -15.81
CA GLU A 256 17.10 -17.96 -16.35
C GLU A 256 15.84 -18.78 -16.00
N ALA A 257 15.34 -19.54 -16.96
CA ALA A 257 14.07 -20.28 -16.85
C ALA A 257 13.98 -21.25 -15.66
N GLY A 258 15.13 -21.74 -15.15
CA GLY A 258 15.19 -22.63 -13.99
C GLY A 258 14.93 -21.95 -12.65
N HIS A 259 15.17 -20.67 -12.53
CA HIS A 259 15.14 -19.93 -11.25
C HIS A 259 13.76 -19.36 -10.88
N LEU A 260 12.84 -19.23 -11.83
CA LEU A 260 11.50 -18.71 -11.58
C LEU A 260 10.42 -19.74 -11.90
N ALA A 261 9.64 -20.12 -10.89
CA ALA A 261 8.49 -21.01 -11.04
C ALA A 261 7.26 -20.21 -11.53
N LEU A 262 6.87 -19.20 -10.76
CA LEU A 262 5.75 -18.30 -11.04
C LEU A 262 6.04 -16.91 -10.46
N ILE A 263 5.42 -15.92 -11.07
CA ILE A 263 5.30 -14.59 -10.50
C ILE A 263 3.82 -14.24 -10.37
N PHE A 264 3.37 -13.97 -9.15
CA PHE A 264 2.01 -13.56 -8.85
C PHE A 264 1.88 -12.04 -8.79
N SER A 265 0.74 -11.53 -9.24
CA SER A 265 0.40 -10.11 -9.17
C SER A 265 -1.03 -9.95 -8.66
N SER A 266 -1.23 -9.17 -7.61
CA SER A 266 -2.56 -8.83 -7.08
C SER A 266 -2.56 -7.45 -6.41
N GLY A 267 -3.74 -7.01 -5.93
CA GLY A 267 -3.94 -5.73 -5.25
C GLY A 267 -4.29 -4.57 -6.18
N GLY A 268 -4.38 -4.81 -7.48
CA GLY A 268 -4.81 -3.87 -8.52
C GLY A 268 -4.62 -4.43 -9.92
N PRO A 269 -5.14 -3.79 -10.96
CA PRO A 269 -4.92 -4.21 -12.34
C PRO A 269 -3.45 -4.00 -12.74
N LEU A 270 -2.86 -4.99 -13.38
CA LEU A 270 -1.56 -4.84 -14.04
C LEU A 270 -1.79 -4.14 -15.38
N PRO A 271 -1.12 -3.01 -15.68
CA PRO A 271 -1.23 -2.33 -16.97
C PRO A 271 -0.80 -3.22 -18.13
N ASP A 272 -1.41 -3.02 -19.30
CA ASP A 272 -1.15 -3.86 -20.47
C ASP A 272 0.28 -3.70 -20.98
N ASP A 273 0.83 -2.50 -20.89
CA ASP A 273 2.21 -2.14 -21.26
C ASP A 273 3.28 -2.75 -20.34
N ALA A 274 2.93 -3.12 -19.11
CA ALA A 274 3.85 -3.80 -18.19
C ALA A 274 4.02 -5.30 -18.49
N VAL A 275 3.10 -5.94 -19.21
CA VAL A 275 3.16 -7.39 -19.48
C VAL A 275 4.32 -7.78 -20.41
N PRO A 276 4.59 -7.06 -21.53
CA PRO A 276 5.75 -7.33 -22.37
C PRO A 276 7.08 -7.25 -21.61
N ASP A 277 7.25 -6.24 -20.74
CA ASP A 277 8.45 -6.10 -19.92
C ASP A 277 8.60 -7.24 -18.90
N CYS A 278 7.52 -7.68 -18.29
CA CYS A 278 7.55 -8.87 -17.43
C CYS A 278 8.00 -10.11 -18.19
N ARG A 279 7.45 -10.35 -19.39
CA ARG A 279 7.86 -11.49 -20.23
C ARG A 279 9.33 -11.42 -20.64
N ARG A 280 9.76 -10.25 -21.06
CA ARG A 280 11.17 -10.02 -21.43
C ARG A 280 12.11 -10.36 -20.28
N LEU A 281 11.78 -9.90 -19.06
CA LEU A 281 12.67 -10.02 -17.92
C LEU A 281 12.54 -11.37 -17.22
N PHE A 282 11.32 -11.88 -17.04
CA PHE A 282 11.03 -13.08 -16.27
C PHE A 282 10.77 -14.32 -17.14
N GLY A 283 10.75 -14.19 -18.45
CA GLY A 283 10.44 -15.27 -19.38
C GLY A 283 8.97 -15.73 -19.38
N GLN A 284 8.10 -15.06 -18.61
CA GLN A 284 6.68 -15.36 -18.49
C GLN A 284 5.86 -14.13 -18.12
N ALA A 285 4.59 -14.11 -18.50
CA ALA A 285 3.64 -13.13 -17.98
C ALA A 285 3.34 -13.42 -16.51
N PRO A 286 3.10 -12.38 -15.67
CA PRO A 286 2.64 -12.59 -14.31
C PRO A 286 1.26 -13.27 -14.29
N LEU A 287 1.06 -14.14 -13.30
CA LEU A 287 -0.22 -14.70 -12.96
C LEU A 287 -0.97 -13.67 -12.10
N GLU A 288 -1.96 -13.03 -12.69
CA GLU A 288 -2.79 -12.05 -12.01
C GLU A 288 -3.87 -12.74 -11.19
N VAL A 289 -4.05 -12.31 -9.95
CA VAL A 289 -5.11 -12.82 -9.05
C VAL A 289 -6.06 -11.68 -8.73
N TYR A 290 -7.34 -11.91 -8.99
CA TYR A 290 -8.45 -11.01 -8.67
C TYR A 290 -9.13 -11.46 -7.38
N GLY A 291 -9.41 -10.50 -6.50
CA GLY A 291 -10.08 -10.69 -5.23
C GLY A 291 -10.06 -9.43 -4.38
N SER A 292 -10.65 -9.50 -3.21
CA SER A 292 -10.70 -8.42 -2.22
C SER A 292 -10.47 -8.96 -0.80
N SER A 293 -10.35 -8.06 0.17
CA SER A 293 -10.26 -8.49 1.58
C SER A 293 -11.54 -9.16 2.06
N GLU A 294 -12.68 -8.78 1.50
CA GLU A 294 -13.99 -9.34 1.80
C GLU A 294 -14.16 -10.75 1.22
N THR A 295 -13.82 -10.92 -0.07
CA THR A 295 -14.10 -12.15 -0.82
C THR A 295 -12.99 -13.20 -0.76
N GLY A 296 -11.75 -12.81 -0.36
CA GLY A 296 -10.57 -13.59 -0.69
C GLY A 296 -10.28 -13.59 -2.19
N GLY A 297 -9.44 -14.50 -2.67
CA GLY A 297 -9.16 -14.72 -4.07
C GLY A 297 -10.39 -15.31 -4.78
N VAL A 298 -10.72 -14.76 -5.95
CA VAL A 298 -11.90 -15.14 -6.74
C VAL A 298 -11.51 -15.81 -8.03
N ALA A 299 -10.61 -15.18 -8.78
CA ALA A 299 -10.24 -15.63 -10.12
C ALA A 299 -8.78 -15.27 -10.44
N TRP A 300 -8.27 -15.87 -11.48
CA TRP A 300 -6.93 -15.64 -11.97
C TRP A 300 -6.91 -15.57 -13.50
N ARG A 301 -5.85 -14.95 -14.03
CA ARG A 301 -5.52 -15.00 -15.47
C ARG A 301 -4.01 -14.90 -15.64
N GLN A 302 -3.51 -15.36 -16.77
CA GLN A 302 -2.13 -15.15 -17.21
C GLN A 302 -2.18 -14.71 -18.67
N ARG A 303 -1.74 -13.49 -18.95
CA ARG A 303 -1.87 -12.86 -20.28
C ARG A 303 -0.69 -13.25 -21.15
N ASP A 304 -0.86 -14.30 -21.95
CA ASP A 304 0.05 -14.67 -23.01
C ASP A 304 -0.31 -13.98 -24.34
N ASP A 305 0.58 -13.99 -25.36
CA ASP A 305 0.31 -13.35 -26.62
C ASP A 305 -0.93 -13.98 -27.28
N GLY A 306 -1.94 -13.15 -27.55
CA GLY A 306 -3.21 -13.59 -28.09
C GLY A 306 -4.16 -14.27 -27.10
N ALA A 307 -3.79 -14.41 -25.83
CA ALA A 307 -4.69 -14.98 -24.82
C ALA A 307 -5.81 -14.00 -24.48
N PRO A 308 -7.02 -14.51 -24.23
CA PRO A 308 -8.16 -13.68 -23.84
C PRO A 308 -7.89 -12.98 -22.50
N THR A 309 -8.47 -11.80 -22.31
CA THR A 309 -8.47 -11.05 -21.05
C THR A 309 -9.38 -11.66 -19.98
N THR A 310 -9.86 -12.87 -20.23
CA THR A 310 -10.84 -13.62 -19.42
C THR A 310 -10.23 -14.07 -18.10
N TRP A 311 -10.98 -13.87 -17.03
CA TRP A 311 -10.67 -14.35 -15.70
C TRP A 311 -11.26 -15.74 -15.48
N THR A 312 -10.44 -16.68 -15.06
CA THR A 312 -10.83 -18.05 -14.71
C THR A 312 -11.04 -18.14 -13.20
N ALA A 313 -12.14 -18.71 -12.74
CA ALA A 313 -12.41 -18.87 -11.31
C ALA A 313 -11.35 -19.77 -10.62
N LEU A 314 -11.00 -19.43 -9.38
CA LEU A 314 -10.27 -20.34 -8.51
C LEU A 314 -11.15 -21.55 -8.14
N PRO A 315 -10.55 -22.71 -7.80
CA PRO A 315 -11.30 -23.87 -7.36
C PRO A 315 -12.27 -23.56 -6.21
N GLY A 316 -13.50 -24.06 -6.30
CA GLY A 316 -14.52 -23.83 -5.28
C GLY A 316 -15.20 -22.46 -5.32
N ILE A 317 -14.91 -21.63 -6.31
CA ILE A 317 -15.60 -20.36 -6.53
C ILE A 317 -16.73 -20.54 -7.54
N GLU A 318 -17.95 -20.19 -7.13
CA GLU A 318 -19.08 -20.01 -8.03
C GLU A 318 -19.29 -18.49 -8.28
N TRP A 319 -19.63 -18.13 -9.50
CA TRP A 319 -19.84 -16.74 -9.89
C TRP A 319 -21.00 -16.60 -10.89
N ARG A 320 -21.64 -15.47 -10.84
CA ARG A 320 -22.68 -15.07 -11.79
C ARG A 320 -22.73 -13.55 -11.92
N ALA A 321 -23.30 -13.05 -12.99
CA ALA A 321 -23.66 -11.64 -13.11
C ALA A 321 -25.17 -11.48 -12.90
N ASP A 322 -25.59 -10.42 -12.26
CA ASP A 322 -26.98 -10.02 -12.22
C ASP A 322 -27.39 -9.25 -13.50
N GLU A 323 -28.65 -8.80 -13.59
CA GLU A 323 -29.18 -8.06 -14.75
C GLU A 323 -28.43 -6.75 -15.03
N SER A 324 -27.80 -6.15 -14.03
CA SER A 324 -26.98 -4.95 -14.17
C SER A 324 -25.53 -5.25 -14.59
N GLY A 325 -25.16 -6.51 -14.69
CA GLY A 325 -23.80 -6.98 -14.93
C GLY A 325 -22.91 -6.94 -13.67
N THR A 326 -23.49 -6.85 -12.48
CA THR A 326 -22.72 -6.87 -11.21
C THR A 326 -22.32 -8.29 -10.89
N LEU A 327 -21.03 -8.49 -10.57
CA LEU A 327 -20.49 -9.80 -10.21
C LEU A 327 -20.97 -10.22 -8.82
N ARG A 328 -21.57 -11.41 -8.74
CA ARG A 328 -21.94 -12.10 -7.50
C ARG A 328 -21.11 -13.37 -7.34
N ILE A 329 -20.64 -13.60 -6.14
CA ILE A 329 -19.68 -14.66 -5.81
C ILE A 329 -20.24 -15.49 -4.67
N ARG A 330 -20.05 -16.81 -4.76
CA ARG A 330 -20.32 -17.75 -3.68
C ARG A 330 -19.12 -18.67 -3.50
N SER A 331 -18.62 -18.81 -2.26
CA SER A 331 -17.44 -19.61 -2.00
C SER A 331 -17.23 -19.90 -0.51
N HIS A 332 -16.40 -20.89 -0.21
CA HIS A 332 -15.93 -21.17 1.16
C HIS A 332 -14.98 -20.10 1.73
N HIS A 333 -14.55 -19.11 0.93
CA HIS A 333 -13.76 -17.96 1.39
C HIS A 333 -14.62 -16.88 2.05
N LEU A 334 -15.94 -17.04 2.02
CA LEU A 334 -16.92 -16.10 2.58
C LEU A 334 -17.38 -16.53 3.98
N PRO A 335 -17.86 -15.59 4.81
CA PRO A 335 -18.45 -15.89 6.12
C PRO A 335 -19.61 -16.88 6.06
N ASP A 336 -20.46 -16.78 5.05
CA ASP A 336 -21.47 -17.77 4.74
C ASP A 336 -21.24 -18.33 3.31
N PRO A 337 -20.81 -19.59 3.18
CA PRO A 337 -20.52 -20.19 1.89
C PRO A 337 -21.77 -20.49 1.06
N ALA A 338 -22.97 -20.43 1.63
CA ALA A 338 -24.25 -20.64 0.93
C ALA A 338 -24.80 -19.34 0.32
N GLU A 339 -24.41 -18.19 0.85
CA GLU A 339 -24.89 -16.88 0.40
C GLU A 339 -24.11 -16.34 -0.80
N TRP A 340 -24.80 -15.58 -1.64
CA TRP A 340 -24.19 -14.84 -2.73
C TRP A 340 -23.72 -13.47 -2.27
N PHE A 341 -22.41 -13.28 -2.23
CA PHE A 341 -21.81 -11.97 -2.01
C PHE A 341 -21.91 -11.12 -3.27
N GLU A 342 -22.49 -9.93 -3.16
CA GLU A 342 -22.56 -8.96 -4.24
C GLU A 342 -21.31 -8.07 -4.20
N SER A 343 -20.46 -8.17 -5.22
CA SER A 343 -19.28 -7.31 -5.35
C SER A 343 -19.68 -5.94 -5.91
N ALA A 344 -18.78 -4.97 -5.81
CA ALA A 344 -18.95 -3.70 -6.53
C ALA A 344 -18.44 -3.76 -7.99
N ASP A 345 -17.97 -4.91 -8.46
CA ASP A 345 -17.37 -5.05 -9.77
C ASP A 345 -18.40 -5.44 -10.83
N ARG A 346 -18.31 -4.81 -11.99
CA ARG A 346 -19.12 -5.15 -13.17
C ARG A 346 -18.34 -6.05 -14.10
N VAL A 347 -19.03 -7.04 -14.64
CA VAL A 347 -18.44 -8.06 -15.50
C VAL A 347 -19.24 -8.27 -16.77
N ARG A 348 -18.56 -8.76 -17.80
CA ARG A 348 -19.16 -9.41 -18.96
C ARG A 348 -18.81 -10.89 -18.91
N LEU A 349 -19.85 -11.74 -18.93
CA LEU A 349 -19.65 -13.18 -18.92
C LEU A 349 -19.11 -13.64 -20.27
N THR A 350 -18.22 -14.63 -20.24
CA THR A 350 -17.68 -15.35 -21.39
C THR A 350 -17.97 -16.85 -21.25
N ALA A 351 -17.64 -17.65 -22.23
CA ALA A 351 -17.88 -19.11 -22.18
C ALA A 351 -17.07 -19.77 -21.03
N ASP A 352 -15.85 -19.29 -20.77
CA ASP A 352 -14.91 -19.92 -19.85
C ASP A 352 -14.58 -19.05 -18.60
N GLY A 353 -15.35 -17.98 -18.38
CA GLY A 353 -15.09 -17.07 -17.26
C GLY A 353 -15.79 -15.73 -17.41
N PHE A 354 -15.11 -14.65 -17.04
CA PHE A 354 -15.63 -13.29 -17.14
C PHE A 354 -14.54 -12.27 -17.45
N GLU A 355 -14.94 -11.13 -17.98
CA GLU A 355 -14.11 -9.94 -18.13
C GLU A 355 -14.53 -8.88 -17.14
N LEU A 356 -13.58 -8.23 -16.47
CA LEU A 356 -13.85 -7.10 -15.59
C LEU A 356 -14.06 -5.82 -16.40
N LEU A 357 -15.20 -5.18 -16.23
CA LEU A 357 -15.59 -3.92 -16.90
C LEU A 357 -15.32 -2.69 -16.01
N GLY A 358 -14.92 -2.89 -14.75
CA GLY A 358 -14.70 -1.83 -13.78
C GLY A 358 -15.65 -1.92 -12.58
N ARG A 359 -15.63 -0.90 -11.71
CA ARG A 359 -16.41 -0.91 -10.46
C ARG A 359 -17.65 -0.03 -10.57
N ALA A 360 -18.77 -0.53 -10.07
CA ALA A 360 -20.01 0.22 -9.99
C ALA A 360 -19.93 1.41 -9.02
N ASP A 361 -19.15 1.30 -7.96
CA ASP A 361 -18.90 2.38 -6.99
C ASP A 361 -17.99 3.51 -7.54
N ARG A 362 -17.41 3.35 -8.73
CA ARG A 362 -16.75 4.42 -9.48
C ARG A 362 -17.68 5.23 -10.37
N ILE A 363 -18.98 4.99 -10.30
CA ILE A 363 -19.99 5.86 -10.90
C ILE A 363 -20.49 6.83 -9.83
N VAL A 364 -20.17 8.09 -10.00
CA VAL A 364 -20.57 9.16 -9.06
C VAL A 364 -21.72 9.98 -9.65
N LYS A 365 -22.48 10.64 -8.79
CA LYS A 365 -23.49 11.62 -9.22
C LYS A 365 -22.91 13.01 -9.04
N ILE A 366 -22.69 13.73 -10.11
CA ILE A 366 -22.28 15.13 -10.10
C ILE A 366 -23.45 15.98 -10.61
N GLU A 367 -23.96 16.86 -9.77
CA GLU A 367 -25.14 17.70 -10.08
C GLU A 367 -26.30 16.88 -10.71
N GLY A 368 -26.57 15.69 -10.13
CA GLY A 368 -27.64 14.80 -10.58
C GLY A 368 -27.29 13.90 -11.78
N LYS A 369 -26.13 14.07 -12.42
CA LYS A 369 -25.69 13.26 -13.57
C LYS A 369 -24.79 12.12 -13.14
N ARG A 370 -25.04 10.91 -13.68
CA ARG A 370 -24.17 9.74 -13.48
C ARG A 370 -22.91 9.88 -14.32
N VAL A 371 -21.74 9.85 -13.67
CA VAL A 371 -20.44 10.00 -14.30
C VAL A 371 -19.54 8.83 -13.91
N SER A 372 -19.01 8.12 -14.90
CA SER A 372 -18.02 7.08 -14.69
C SER A 372 -16.62 7.70 -14.55
N LEU A 373 -16.04 7.60 -13.36
CA LEU A 373 -14.66 8.04 -13.12
C LEU A 373 -13.67 7.21 -13.95
N GLN A 374 -13.98 5.94 -14.19
CA GLN A 374 -13.18 5.05 -15.03
C GLN A 374 -13.11 5.54 -16.48
N THR A 375 -14.24 5.97 -17.06
CA THR A 375 -14.28 6.51 -18.43
C THR A 375 -13.39 7.75 -18.55
N ILE A 376 -13.45 8.63 -17.56
CA ILE A 376 -12.60 9.83 -17.54
C ILE A 376 -11.12 9.44 -17.51
N GLU A 377 -10.75 8.49 -16.64
CA GLU A 377 -9.36 8.03 -16.53
C GLU A 377 -8.86 7.40 -17.83
N THR A 378 -9.67 6.63 -18.52
CA THR A 378 -9.33 6.01 -19.81
C THR A 378 -9.08 7.09 -20.87
N VAL A 379 -10.02 8.01 -21.08
CA VAL A 379 -9.89 9.07 -22.09
C VAL A 379 -8.68 9.97 -21.82
N LEU A 380 -8.39 10.26 -20.56
CA LEU A 380 -7.21 11.06 -20.21
C LEU A 380 -5.90 10.31 -20.45
N ARG A 381 -5.85 9.01 -20.17
CA ARG A 381 -4.66 8.17 -20.40
C ARG A 381 -4.31 8.09 -21.89
N ASP A 382 -5.30 8.05 -22.76
CA ASP A 382 -5.12 8.06 -24.23
C ASP A 382 -4.47 9.35 -24.75
N SER A 383 -4.24 10.36 -23.90
CA SER A 383 -3.47 11.56 -24.28
C SER A 383 -2.00 11.26 -24.60
N GLY A 384 -1.44 10.19 -24.04
CA GLY A 384 -0.02 9.86 -24.10
C GLY A 384 0.90 10.73 -23.21
N TRP A 385 0.32 11.59 -22.35
CA TRP A 385 1.06 12.49 -21.47
C TRP A 385 1.07 12.08 -20.00
N LEU A 386 0.27 11.07 -19.64
CA LEU A 386 0.00 10.70 -18.27
C LEU A 386 0.42 9.24 -18.01
N ASP A 387 1.34 9.02 -17.07
CA ASP A 387 1.72 7.68 -16.60
C ASP A 387 0.64 7.10 -15.70
N GLU A 388 0.21 7.89 -14.73
CA GLU A 388 -0.84 7.53 -13.79
C GLU A 388 -1.77 8.70 -13.51
N LEU A 389 -3.03 8.38 -13.24
CA LEU A 389 -3.99 9.38 -12.81
C LEU A 389 -5.06 8.76 -11.91
N ARG A 390 -5.67 9.64 -11.11
CA ARG A 390 -6.87 9.32 -10.33
C ARG A 390 -7.86 10.44 -10.46
N VAL A 391 -9.09 10.05 -10.80
CA VAL A 391 -10.26 10.93 -10.80
C VAL A 391 -11.08 10.61 -9.57
N PHE A 392 -11.48 11.62 -8.83
CA PHE A 392 -12.27 11.46 -7.61
C PHE A 392 -13.15 12.66 -7.36
N VAL A 393 -14.13 12.50 -6.47
CA VAL A 393 -14.97 13.60 -6.01
C VAL A 393 -14.24 14.36 -4.92
N LEU A 394 -14.12 15.67 -5.10
CA LEU A 394 -13.58 16.60 -4.11
C LEU A 394 -14.75 17.42 -3.56
N GLU A 395 -14.99 17.28 -2.26
CA GLU A 395 -15.94 18.14 -1.55
C GLU A 395 -15.30 19.51 -1.33
N SER A 396 -15.90 20.55 -1.88
CA SER A 396 -15.47 21.94 -1.73
C SER A 396 -16.63 22.78 -1.23
N GLY A 397 -16.76 22.90 0.09
CA GLY A 397 -17.92 23.51 0.73
C GLY A 397 -19.21 22.72 0.44
N ALA A 398 -20.24 23.38 -0.06
CA ALA A 398 -21.54 22.75 -0.37
C ALA A 398 -21.58 22.07 -1.76
N ARG A 399 -20.48 22.02 -2.52
CA ARG A 399 -20.46 21.49 -3.88
C ARG A 399 -19.48 20.33 -4.05
N GLU A 400 -19.97 19.27 -4.67
CA GLU A 400 -19.14 18.17 -5.15
C GLU A 400 -18.58 18.52 -6.54
N GLN A 401 -17.27 18.34 -6.72
CA GLN A 401 -16.58 18.61 -7.98
C GLN A 401 -15.64 17.45 -8.31
N LEU A 402 -15.50 17.16 -9.61
CA LEU A 402 -14.47 16.23 -10.03
C LEU A 402 -13.09 16.87 -9.98
N ALA A 403 -12.18 16.16 -9.37
CA ALA A 403 -10.77 16.49 -9.30
C ALA A 403 -9.92 15.40 -9.98
N VAL A 404 -8.82 15.82 -10.60
CA VAL A 404 -7.84 14.93 -11.24
C VAL A 404 -6.48 15.17 -10.62
N ALA A 405 -5.89 14.13 -10.08
CA ALA A 405 -4.48 14.05 -9.74
C ALA A 405 -3.78 13.18 -10.80
N ALA A 406 -2.82 13.74 -11.52
CA ALA A 406 -2.17 13.10 -12.64
C ALA A 406 -0.64 13.16 -12.51
N GLN A 407 0.01 12.02 -12.68
CA GLN A 407 1.45 11.89 -12.83
C GLN A 407 1.78 12.08 -14.31
N LEU A 408 2.58 13.09 -14.62
CA LEU A 408 3.00 13.37 -15.98
C LEU A 408 4.28 12.61 -16.31
N ASN A 409 4.33 12.06 -17.52
CA ASN A 409 5.57 11.59 -18.13
C ASN A 409 6.38 12.78 -18.69
N GLU A 410 7.53 12.49 -19.31
CA GLU A 410 8.43 13.51 -19.85
C GLU A 410 7.74 14.38 -20.91
N ALA A 411 7.00 13.79 -21.84
CA ALA A 411 6.24 14.49 -22.88
C ALA A 411 5.12 15.36 -22.26
N GLY A 412 4.43 14.85 -21.23
CA GLY A 412 3.42 15.60 -20.49
C GLY A 412 3.99 16.80 -19.75
N TRP A 413 5.19 16.69 -19.18
CA TRP A 413 5.85 17.84 -18.55
C TRP A 413 6.32 18.86 -19.58
N ALA A 414 6.82 18.44 -20.74
CA ALA A 414 7.20 19.35 -21.82
C ALA A 414 5.98 20.18 -22.30
N GLU A 415 4.84 19.55 -22.52
CA GLU A 415 3.59 20.22 -22.91
C GLU A 415 3.05 21.13 -21.79
N HIS A 416 3.10 20.68 -20.52
CA HIS A 416 2.70 21.48 -19.37
C HIS A 416 3.55 22.75 -19.24
N ASP A 417 4.86 22.64 -19.37
CA ASP A 417 5.78 23.79 -19.23
C ASP A 417 5.66 24.75 -20.41
N ALA A 418 5.39 24.26 -21.63
CA ALA A 418 5.20 25.08 -22.82
C ALA A 418 3.89 25.88 -22.78
N ARG A 419 2.81 25.28 -22.28
CA ARG A 419 1.45 25.90 -22.30
C ARG A 419 1.11 26.62 -20.99
N GLY A 420 1.74 26.22 -19.90
CA GLY A 420 1.31 26.56 -18.54
C GLY A 420 0.13 25.71 -18.05
N LYS A 421 0.01 25.56 -16.73
CA LYS A 421 -0.96 24.69 -16.04
C LYS A 421 -2.40 24.85 -16.54
N ALA A 422 -2.88 26.10 -16.67
CA ALA A 422 -4.28 26.37 -17.02
C ALA A 422 -4.62 25.92 -18.46
N ALA A 423 -3.76 26.26 -19.42
CA ALA A 423 -3.95 25.87 -20.82
C ALA A 423 -3.77 24.35 -21.02
N PHE A 424 -2.82 23.73 -20.33
CA PHE A 424 -2.65 22.28 -20.35
C PHE A 424 -3.88 21.55 -19.80
N ALA A 425 -4.40 21.99 -18.64
CA ALA A 425 -5.64 21.45 -18.08
C ALA A 425 -6.84 21.65 -19.01
N GLN A 426 -6.89 22.77 -19.75
CA GLN A 426 -7.96 23.02 -20.72
C GLN A 426 -7.89 22.03 -21.89
N VAL A 427 -6.71 21.76 -22.44
CA VAL A 427 -6.53 20.75 -23.50
C VAL A 427 -7.02 19.37 -23.05
N LEU A 428 -6.70 18.96 -21.82
CA LEU A 428 -7.20 17.69 -21.27
C LEU A 428 -8.72 17.70 -21.07
N ARG A 429 -9.31 18.83 -20.68
CA ARG A 429 -10.78 18.98 -20.59
C ARG A 429 -11.45 18.91 -21.94
N ASP A 430 -10.85 19.49 -22.97
CA ASP A 430 -11.40 19.48 -24.33
C ASP A 430 -11.45 18.07 -24.90
N ARG A 431 -10.50 17.18 -24.52
CA ARG A 431 -10.54 15.74 -24.84
C ARG A 431 -11.71 15.02 -24.16
N LEU A 432 -12.09 15.46 -22.97
CA LEU A 432 -13.23 14.90 -22.23
C LEU A 432 -14.58 15.42 -22.73
N ALA A 433 -14.64 16.58 -23.34
CA ALA A 433 -15.87 17.25 -23.75
C ALA A 433 -16.80 16.39 -24.67
N PRO A 434 -16.28 15.54 -25.59
CA PRO A 434 -17.13 14.62 -26.37
C PRO A 434 -17.77 13.50 -25.56
N HIS A 435 -17.23 13.18 -24.39
CA HIS A 435 -17.63 12.04 -23.56
C HIS A 435 -18.45 12.42 -22.33
N LEU A 436 -18.46 13.73 -21.95
CA LEU A 436 -19.06 14.22 -20.72
C LEU A 436 -19.84 15.50 -20.94
N GLU A 437 -20.96 15.62 -20.22
CA GLU A 437 -21.63 16.92 -20.13
C GLU A 437 -20.71 17.97 -19.46
N ARG A 438 -20.83 19.22 -19.89
CA ARG A 438 -19.98 20.33 -19.41
C ARG A 438 -19.94 20.48 -17.89
N ILE A 439 -21.03 20.13 -17.20
CA ILE A 439 -21.13 20.21 -15.74
C ILE A 439 -20.28 19.16 -15.04
N ALA A 440 -20.06 18.02 -15.67
CA ALA A 440 -19.28 16.88 -15.16
C ALA A 440 -17.78 16.94 -15.53
N LEU A 441 -17.36 17.97 -16.28
CA LEU A 441 -15.94 18.11 -16.61
C LEU A 441 -15.12 18.45 -15.35
N PRO A 442 -13.97 17.79 -15.13
CA PRO A 442 -13.11 18.07 -13.99
C PRO A 442 -12.65 19.54 -13.96
N ARG A 443 -12.78 20.17 -12.81
CA ARG A 443 -12.40 21.58 -12.62
C ARG A 443 -11.12 21.77 -11.82
N ARG A 444 -10.73 20.75 -11.06
CA ARG A 444 -9.57 20.80 -10.16
C ARG A 444 -8.51 19.83 -10.66
N TRP A 445 -7.30 20.32 -10.87
CA TRP A 445 -6.17 19.56 -11.42
C TRP A 445 -4.92 19.72 -10.57
N ARG A 446 -4.26 18.59 -10.30
CA ARG A 446 -2.91 18.53 -9.74
C ARG A 446 -2.05 17.66 -10.65
N PHE A 447 -0.99 18.25 -11.17
CA PHE A 447 0.02 17.57 -11.96
C PHE A 447 1.24 17.31 -11.07
N LEU A 448 1.73 16.06 -11.08
CA LEU A 448 2.68 15.53 -10.11
C LEU A 448 3.77 14.74 -10.83
N SER A 449 4.95 14.67 -10.23
CA SER A 449 5.99 13.74 -10.66
C SER A 449 5.71 12.30 -10.21
N GLN A 450 4.93 12.12 -9.14
CA GLN A 450 4.50 10.83 -8.63
C GLN A 450 3.21 10.99 -7.82
N LEU A 451 2.26 10.04 -8.00
CA LEU A 451 1.08 9.98 -7.15
C LEU A 451 1.46 9.50 -5.74
N PRO A 452 0.81 10.05 -4.69
CA PRO A 452 1.05 9.58 -3.32
C PRO A 452 0.48 8.18 -3.15
N VAL A 453 1.34 7.27 -2.73
CA VAL A 453 0.95 5.90 -2.39
C VAL A 453 1.18 5.63 -0.90
N ASN A 454 0.32 4.83 -0.30
CA ASN A 454 0.54 4.34 1.05
C ASN A 454 1.61 3.22 1.07
N ALA A 455 1.92 2.68 2.26
CA ALA A 455 2.86 1.57 2.42
C ALA A 455 2.51 0.31 1.60
N GLN A 456 1.28 0.24 1.08
CA GLN A 456 0.74 -0.84 0.26
C GLN A 456 0.86 -0.56 -1.24
N GLY A 457 1.43 0.57 -1.64
CA GLY A 457 1.45 1.01 -3.02
C GLY A 457 0.08 1.48 -3.56
N LYS A 458 -0.92 1.71 -2.68
CA LYS A 458 -2.26 2.16 -3.06
C LYS A 458 -2.41 3.67 -2.90
N VAL A 459 -3.04 4.30 -3.89
CA VAL A 459 -3.45 5.70 -3.82
C VAL A 459 -4.78 5.77 -3.07
N THR A 460 -4.82 6.50 -1.95
CA THR A 460 -6.05 6.66 -1.14
C THR A 460 -6.73 8.00 -1.42
N VAL A 461 -8.06 8.06 -1.28
CA VAL A 461 -8.82 9.31 -1.43
C VAL A 461 -8.33 10.37 -0.44
N ALA A 462 -8.03 9.99 0.80
CA ALA A 462 -7.49 10.92 1.80
C ALA A 462 -6.13 11.53 1.39
N ALA A 463 -5.24 10.74 0.78
CA ALA A 463 -3.97 11.24 0.26
C ALA A 463 -4.20 12.18 -0.94
N LEU A 464 -5.14 11.84 -1.83
CA LEU A 464 -5.51 12.68 -2.96
C LEU A 464 -6.13 14.01 -2.50
N THR A 465 -7.07 13.96 -1.56
CA THR A 465 -7.74 15.18 -1.03
C THR A 465 -6.72 16.15 -0.43
N ARG A 466 -5.71 15.65 0.29
CA ARG A 466 -4.61 16.48 0.83
C ARG A 466 -3.83 17.21 -0.25
N LEU A 467 -3.70 16.68 -1.47
CA LEU A 467 -3.05 17.38 -2.58
C LEU A 467 -3.81 18.62 -3.01
N PHE A 468 -5.12 18.67 -2.75
CA PHE A 468 -6.00 19.78 -3.12
C PHE A 468 -6.24 20.75 -1.97
N ASP A 469 -5.51 20.64 -0.85
CA ASP A 469 -5.49 21.69 0.17
C ASP A 469 -5.10 23.01 -0.51
N PRO A 470 -5.96 24.03 -0.44
CA PRO A 470 -5.71 25.32 -1.09
C PRO A 470 -4.44 26.00 -0.60
N ARG A 471 -3.91 25.60 0.58
CA ARG A 471 -2.68 26.17 1.15
C ARG A 471 -1.39 25.59 0.53
N ARG A 472 -1.49 24.48 -0.22
CA ARG A 472 -0.31 23.81 -0.82
C ARG A 472 0.05 24.39 -2.17
N PRO A 473 1.37 24.58 -2.47
CA PRO A 473 1.82 24.88 -3.83
C PRO A 473 1.64 23.67 -4.74
N GLY A 474 1.68 23.89 -6.05
CA GLY A 474 1.97 22.79 -6.98
C GLY A 474 3.43 22.37 -6.83
N VAL A 475 3.71 21.06 -6.80
CA VAL A 475 5.06 20.52 -6.55
C VAL A 475 5.49 19.59 -7.67
N ARG A 476 6.68 19.84 -8.23
CA ARG A 476 7.37 18.94 -9.17
C ARG A 476 8.76 18.60 -8.63
N LEU A 477 9.09 17.32 -8.54
CA LEU A 477 10.43 16.86 -8.19
C LEU A 477 11.39 17.15 -9.36
N LEU A 478 12.53 17.79 -9.07
CA LEU A 478 13.62 18.01 -10.03
C LEU A 478 14.81 17.09 -9.77
N ALA A 479 15.22 16.97 -8.49
CA ALA A 479 16.33 16.11 -8.09
C ALA A 479 16.12 15.62 -6.66
N ARG A 480 16.62 14.44 -6.35
CA ARG A 480 16.59 13.87 -4.98
C ARG A 480 17.81 13.00 -4.72
N SER A 481 18.36 13.15 -3.52
CA SER A 481 19.35 12.24 -2.93
C SER A 481 18.85 11.75 -1.57
N SER A 482 19.68 11.05 -0.80
CA SER A 482 19.33 10.59 0.55
C SER A 482 18.97 11.73 1.51
N ASN A 483 19.66 12.87 1.40
CA ASN A 483 19.59 13.97 2.36
C ASN A 483 19.19 15.31 1.74
N GLU A 484 18.99 15.36 0.42
CA GLU A 484 18.68 16.60 -0.30
C GLU A 484 17.59 16.36 -1.33
N VAL A 485 16.72 17.34 -1.49
CA VAL A 485 15.70 17.37 -2.54
C VAL A 485 15.58 18.77 -3.14
N THR A 486 15.46 18.83 -4.47
CA THR A 486 15.12 20.07 -5.19
C THR A 486 13.77 19.91 -5.84
N LEU A 487 12.87 20.83 -5.50
CA LEU A 487 11.48 20.85 -5.92
C LEU A 487 11.20 22.14 -6.70
N ARG A 488 10.46 22.02 -7.81
CA ARG A 488 9.89 23.20 -8.48
C ARG A 488 8.47 23.41 -7.97
N LEU A 489 8.22 24.62 -7.45
CA LEU A 489 6.93 25.00 -6.87
C LEU A 489 6.20 25.97 -7.80
N SER A 490 4.93 25.67 -8.08
CA SER A 490 4.03 26.60 -8.76
C SER A 490 3.20 27.35 -7.71
N VAL A 491 3.38 28.66 -7.65
CA VAL A 491 2.72 29.55 -6.68
C VAL A 491 1.43 30.09 -7.31
N ASP A 492 0.33 29.33 -7.15
CA ASP A 492 -0.96 29.65 -7.76
C ASP A 492 -1.52 30.98 -7.21
N ALA A 493 -2.06 31.83 -8.09
CA ALA A 493 -2.63 33.09 -7.68
C ALA A 493 -3.89 32.98 -6.79
N SER A 494 -4.52 31.80 -6.76
CA SER A 494 -5.69 31.53 -5.92
C SER A 494 -5.33 31.04 -4.51
N LEU A 495 -4.06 31.03 -4.14
CA LEU A 495 -3.62 30.60 -2.81
C LEU A 495 -4.13 31.59 -1.73
N PRO A 496 -4.78 31.10 -0.65
CA PRO A 496 -5.33 31.98 0.38
C PRO A 496 -4.24 32.73 1.18
N GLN A 497 -2.98 32.33 1.06
CA GLN A 497 -1.85 33.02 1.68
C GLN A 497 -1.64 34.43 1.12
N PHE A 498 -2.21 34.74 -0.04
CA PHE A 498 -2.16 36.11 -0.61
C PHE A 498 -3.23 37.04 -0.04
N ASP A 499 -4.27 36.49 0.62
CA ASP A 499 -5.34 37.30 1.20
C ASP A 499 -4.80 38.19 2.33
N GLY A 500 -4.92 39.52 2.13
CA GLY A 500 -4.41 40.51 3.08
C GLY A 500 -2.90 40.82 3.01
N HIS A 501 -2.14 40.17 2.11
CA HIS A 501 -0.68 40.37 1.94
C HIS A 501 -0.32 40.84 0.50
N PHE A 502 -0.26 42.03 0.17
CA PHE A 502 -0.80 43.34 0.58
C PHE A 502 -1.80 43.78 -0.49
N PRO A 503 -2.82 44.55 -0.20
CA PRO A 503 -3.76 45.01 -1.22
C PRO A 503 -3.04 45.71 -2.38
N GLY A 504 -3.29 45.26 -3.62
CA GLY A 504 -2.64 45.78 -4.83
C GLY A 504 -1.25 45.23 -5.18
N HIS A 505 -0.53 44.62 -4.23
CA HIS A 505 0.79 43.99 -4.45
C HIS A 505 0.90 42.70 -3.65
N PRO A 506 0.16 41.65 -4.03
CA PRO A 506 0.16 40.39 -3.29
C PRO A 506 1.52 39.70 -3.35
N ILE A 507 2.02 39.31 -2.17
CA ILE A 507 3.26 38.57 -2.00
C ILE A 507 3.04 37.33 -1.11
N LEU A 508 3.82 36.29 -1.33
CA LEU A 508 3.79 35.10 -0.47
C LEU A 508 4.48 35.42 0.88
N PRO A 509 3.72 35.38 2.00
CA PRO A 509 4.28 35.67 3.32
C PRO A 509 5.47 34.77 3.66
N GLY A 510 6.43 35.33 4.40
CA GLY A 510 7.59 34.57 4.87
C GLY A 510 7.21 33.36 5.75
N VAL A 511 6.15 33.50 6.54
CA VAL A 511 5.60 32.38 7.36
C VAL A 511 5.08 31.26 6.46
N ALA A 512 4.37 31.58 5.37
CA ALA A 512 3.91 30.56 4.43
C ALA A 512 5.06 29.85 3.71
N GLN A 513 6.15 30.58 3.41
CA GLN A 513 7.37 29.97 2.85
C GLN A 513 7.99 28.97 3.83
N LEU A 514 8.07 29.29 5.12
CA LEU A 514 8.57 28.40 6.17
C LEU A 514 7.64 27.18 6.39
N ASP A 515 6.34 27.40 6.36
CA ASP A 515 5.34 26.31 6.41
C ASP A 515 5.56 25.30 5.28
N TRP A 516 5.79 25.79 4.04
CA TRP A 516 6.08 24.92 2.91
C TRP A 516 7.41 24.18 3.05
N VAL A 517 8.43 24.83 3.60
CA VAL A 517 9.70 24.18 3.93
C VAL A 517 9.48 22.98 4.84
N MET A 518 8.76 23.16 5.94
CA MET A 518 8.52 22.09 6.91
C MET A 518 7.62 20.98 6.35
N LEU A 519 6.54 21.37 5.65
CA LEU A 519 5.61 20.45 5.00
C LEU A 519 6.34 19.55 4.00
N LEU A 520 7.09 20.16 3.08
CA LEU A 520 7.76 19.44 2.00
C LEU A 520 8.98 18.67 2.49
N ALA A 521 9.72 19.19 3.46
CA ALA A 521 10.82 18.45 4.06
C ALA A 521 10.36 17.15 4.71
N ARG A 522 9.20 17.13 5.40
CA ARG A 522 8.60 15.92 5.97
C ARG A 522 8.13 14.91 4.94
N GLU A 523 7.74 15.38 3.77
CA GLU A 523 7.32 14.48 2.68
C GLU A 523 8.48 13.86 1.92
N TRP A 524 9.59 14.59 1.79
CA TRP A 524 10.65 14.25 0.85
C TRP A 524 11.96 13.84 1.48
N LEU A 525 12.21 14.19 2.76
CA LEU A 525 13.46 13.91 3.49
C LEU A 525 13.18 13.00 4.70
N PRO A 526 14.18 12.22 5.14
CA PRO A 526 14.08 11.35 6.30
C PRO A 526 14.21 12.17 7.60
N LEU A 527 13.26 13.08 7.85
CA LEU A 527 13.25 13.84 9.09
C LEU A 527 12.82 12.95 10.27
N PRO A 528 13.30 13.19 11.48
CA PRO A 528 12.82 12.51 12.67
C PRO A 528 11.32 12.76 12.85
N PRO A 529 10.59 11.79 13.42
CA PRO A 529 9.15 11.95 13.70
C PRO A 529 8.91 13.14 14.63
N ALA A 530 7.80 13.84 14.43
CA ALA A 530 7.41 14.95 15.29
C ALA A 530 7.09 14.46 16.71
N GLY A 531 7.61 15.14 17.74
CA GLY A 531 7.30 14.85 19.14
C GLY A 531 5.84 15.08 19.47
N GLN A 532 5.27 14.22 20.33
CA GLN A 532 3.83 14.13 20.60
C GLN A 532 3.24 15.24 21.48
N ALA A 533 4.05 16.11 22.09
CA ALA A 533 3.55 16.97 23.16
C ALA A 533 2.68 18.17 22.69
N THR A 534 2.78 18.64 21.44
CA THR A 534 2.08 19.87 21.04
C THR A 534 1.44 19.86 19.66
N GLY A 535 1.54 18.75 18.88
CA GLY A 535 1.05 18.74 17.49
C GLY A 535 1.81 19.70 16.54
N GLN A 536 2.73 20.51 17.05
CA GLN A 536 3.64 21.35 16.31
C GLN A 536 5.00 20.65 16.20
N ALA A 537 5.62 20.81 15.03
CA ALA A 537 6.93 20.26 14.74
C ALA A 537 7.94 20.64 15.83
N ASP A 538 8.87 19.73 16.02
CA ASP A 538 10.07 19.89 16.85
C ASP A 538 10.99 21.01 16.34
N PHE A 539 10.41 22.18 16.22
CA PHE A 539 11.03 23.41 15.79
C PHE A 539 11.76 24.03 16.99
N ALA A 540 13.07 23.99 16.97
CA ALA A 540 13.89 24.57 18.03
C ALA A 540 14.28 26.03 17.74
N GLY A 541 14.32 26.43 16.47
CA GLY A 541 14.67 27.79 16.06
C GLY A 541 15.03 27.90 14.59
N ILE A 542 15.26 29.14 14.15
CA ILE A 542 15.74 29.43 12.79
C ILE A 542 17.05 30.20 12.89
N ASP A 543 18.03 29.73 12.14
CA ASP A 543 19.32 30.39 12.00
C ASP A 543 19.49 30.95 10.59
N ASN A 544 20.10 32.14 10.49
CA ASN A 544 20.46 32.78 9.22
C ASN A 544 19.29 32.97 8.22
N LEU A 545 18.07 33.24 8.70
CA LEU A 545 16.93 33.52 7.86
C LEU A 545 17.12 34.82 7.08
N LYS A 546 16.99 34.74 5.76
CA LYS A 546 17.08 35.91 4.86
C LYS A 546 15.93 35.84 3.86
N PHE A 547 15.20 36.96 3.70
CA PHE A 547 14.28 37.20 2.60
C PHE A 547 14.91 38.28 1.71
N GLN A 548 15.13 37.98 0.44
CA GLN A 548 15.84 38.86 -0.50
C GLN A 548 14.93 39.45 -1.57
N GLN A 549 14.05 38.60 -2.13
CA GLN A 549 13.09 39.01 -3.16
C GLN A 549 11.71 38.44 -2.83
N VAL A 550 10.68 39.16 -3.24
CA VAL A 550 9.28 38.72 -3.06
C VAL A 550 8.93 37.57 -4.00
N ILE A 551 8.08 36.66 -3.53
CA ILE A 551 7.45 35.65 -4.36
C ILE A 551 6.01 36.13 -4.64
N SER A 552 5.70 36.39 -5.90
CA SER A 552 4.41 36.92 -6.34
C SER A 552 3.49 35.81 -6.87
N PRO A 553 2.15 36.05 -6.93
CA PRO A 553 1.21 35.12 -7.54
C PRO A 553 1.59 34.74 -8.96
N GLY A 554 1.46 33.46 -9.30
CA GLY A 554 1.77 32.90 -10.62
C GLY A 554 3.25 32.61 -10.87
N MET A 555 4.14 32.93 -9.92
CA MET A 555 5.57 32.62 -10.06
C MET A 555 5.82 31.11 -9.94
N THR A 556 6.89 30.69 -10.60
CA THR A 556 7.50 29.37 -10.40
C THR A 556 8.84 29.57 -9.69
N VAL A 557 9.04 28.86 -8.57
CA VAL A 557 10.27 28.95 -7.77
C VAL A 557 10.83 27.55 -7.52
N GLU A 558 12.13 27.45 -7.39
CA GLU A 558 12.82 26.21 -7.00
C GLU A 558 13.13 26.28 -5.50
N LEU A 559 12.71 25.23 -4.79
CA LEU A 559 13.00 25.02 -3.38
C LEU A 559 13.99 23.86 -3.26
N THR A 560 15.18 24.16 -2.77
CA THR A 560 16.13 23.14 -2.35
C THR A 560 16.07 22.96 -0.84
N LEU A 561 15.94 21.72 -0.39
CA LEU A 561 15.91 21.30 1.01
C LEU A 561 17.03 20.31 1.25
N ALA A 562 17.86 20.52 2.27
CA ALA A 562 18.92 19.59 2.65
C ALA A 562 18.90 19.38 4.17
N PHE A 563 18.88 18.11 4.59
CA PHE A 563 18.84 17.74 6.00
C PHE A 563 20.16 17.12 6.45
N SER A 564 20.76 17.72 7.46
CA SER A 564 21.91 17.20 8.19
C SER A 564 21.65 17.45 9.68
N ALA A 565 21.27 16.41 10.40
CA ALA A 565 20.82 16.51 11.79
C ALA A 565 21.76 17.38 12.65
N PRO A 566 21.22 18.33 13.43
CA PRO A 566 19.81 18.67 13.62
C PRO A 566 19.27 19.78 12.67
N LEU A 567 19.98 20.11 11.59
CA LEU A 567 19.72 21.28 10.75
C LEU A 567 19.04 20.91 9.42
N LEU A 568 17.91 21.54 9.15
CA LEU A 568 17.24 21.56 7.85
C LEU A 568 17.58 22.88 7.15
N SER A 569 18.42 22.84 6.13
CA SER A 569 18.76 24.00 5.28
C SER A 569 17.75 24.12 4.14
N PHE A 570 17.39 25.34 3.77
CA PHE A 570 16.51 25.61 2.65
C PHE A 570 16.92 26.83 1.83
N SER A 571 16.60 26.82 0.54
CA SER A 571 16.72 28.00 -0.32
C SER A 571 15.64 28.01 -1.40
N TYR A 572 15.03 29.19 -1.61
CA TYR A 572 14.10 29.49 -2.69
C TYR A 572 14.80 30.30 -3.76
N ARG A 573 14.72 29.86 -5.01
CA ARG A 573 15.32 30.52 -6.17
C ARG A 573 14.35 30.57 -7.37
N SER A 574 14.52 31.54 -8.25
CA SER A 574 13.89 31.57 -9.56
C SER A 574 14.85 32.19 -10.60
N ALA A 575 14.39 32.39 -11.82
CA ALA A 575 15.14 33.13 -12.83
C ALA A 575 15.47 34.58 -12.41
N ALA A 576 14.66 35.15 -11.48
CA ALA A 576 14.91 36.48 -10.93
C ALA A 576 16.00 36.52 -9.85
N GLY A 577 16.46 35.35 -9.35
CA GLY A 577 17.48 35.24 -8.33
C GLY A 577 17.03 34.52 -7.05
N SER A 578 17.67 34.84 -5.93
CA SER A 578 17.34 34.24 -4.63
C SER A 578 16.19 34.97 -3.96
N HIS A 579 15.20 34.22 -3.47
CA HIS A 579 14.01 34.77 -2.78
C HIS A 579 14.15 34.68 -1.25
N ALA A 580 14.46 33.47 -0.75
CA ALA A 580 14.67 33.25 0.67
C ALA A 580 15.65 32.10 0.92
N ALA A 581 16.34 32.15 2.04
CA ALA A 581 17.19 31.06 2.50
C ALA A 581 17.31 31.08 4.03
N GLY A 582 17.58 29.93 4.63
CA GLY A 582 17.78 29.81 6.07
C GLY A 582 18.07 28.38 6.49
N LYS A 583 18.21 28.20 7.80
CA LYS A 583 18.38 26.89 8.44
C LYS A 583 17.39 26.78 9.58
N ILE A 584 16.65 25.69 9.62
CA ILE A 584 15.70 25.36 10.70
C ILE A 584 16.38 24.33 11.58
N ARG A 585 16.44 24.59 12.89
CA ARG A 585 16.91 23.64 13.88
C ARG A 585 15.73 22.82 14.37
N LEU A 586 15.84 21.49 14.30
CA LEU A 586 14.84 20.55 14.77
C LEU A 586 15.22 20.01 16.16
N GLN A 587 14.22 19.83 17.05
CA GLN A 587 14.41 19.19 18.37
C GLN A 587 14.45 17.67 18.23
N GLY A 588 15.16 16.97 19.12
CA GLY A 588 15.13 15.50 19.23
C GLY A 588 16.20 14.75 18.45
N THR A 589 17.14 15.44 17.83
CA THR A 589 18.36 14.80 17.30
C THR A 589 19.48 14.97 18.30
N ALA A 590 19.64 14.06 19.26
CA ALA A 590 20.90 13.93 19.97
C ALA A 590 22.01 13.52 18.98
N PRO A 591 23.26 14.02 19.13
CA PRO A 591 24.36 13.74 18.23
C PRO A 591 24.72 12.26 18.13
#